data_29456f685b10eb70c8f8d40333332fa1
#
_entry.id   29456f685b10eb70c8f8d40333332fa1
#
_cell.length_a   1.000
_cell.length_b   1.000
_cell.length_c   1.000
_cell.angle_alpha   90.00
_cell.angle_beta   90.00
_cell.angle_gamma   90.00
#
_symmetry.space_group_name_H-M   'P 1'
#
loop_
_entity.id
_entity.type
_entity.pdbx_description
1 polymer ?
#
loop_
_entity_poly.entity_id
_entity_poly.type
_entity_poly.pdbx_seq_one_letter_code
_entity_poly.pdbx_strand_id
1 'polypeptide(L)'
;MPASNDLNPAAAMIMDADEMRRAWTRIAHEVLEKNHGLQDLVIVGILRKGGPLARRLAETIERIEGTPVPCGVLDISLYRDDFRTYQPHVGTTQIPFDIEGRRLVLVDDVAFTGRTVRAALAALVDLGRPAVTQLAVLVDRGHRELPIRPDYVGKNLPTGRREFVKVCLSELDGEDKVVIHKEAGV
;
A
#
# COMPACT_ATOMS: atom_id res chain seq x y z
N MET A 1 -16.90 -18.00 21.51
CA MET A 1 -17.73 -16.87 21.04
C MET A 1 -17.20 -16.46 19.68
N PRO A 2 -17.92 -16.62 18.58
CA PRO A 2 -17.49 -16.15 17.28
C PRO A 2 -17.55 -14.62 17.28
N ALA A 3 -16.48 -13.98 16.79
CA ALA A 3 -16.42 -12.55 16.56
C ALA A 3 -17.56 -12.12 15.64
N SER A 4 -18.36 -11.19 16.11
CA SER A 4 -19.48 -10.61 15.40
C SER A 4 -19.01 -10.04 14.05
N ASN A 5 -19.61 -10.57 13.02
CA ASN A 5 -19.50 -10.13 11.63
C ASN A 5 -20.28 -8.79 11.52
N ASP A 6 -19.65 -7.68 11.92
CA ASP A 6 -20.20 -6.33 11.74
C ASP A 6 -20.16 -5.94 10.26
N LEU A 7 -20.96 -6.61 9.46
CA LEU A 7 -21.39 -6.13 8.16
C LEU A 7 -22.36 -4.96 8.40
N ASN A 8 -21.83 -3.76 8.53
CA ASN A 8 -22.64 -2.55 8.45
C ASN A 8 -23.42 -2.58 7.12
N PRO A 9 -24.79 -2.56 7.13
CA PRO A 9 -25.61 -2.73 5.94
C PRO A 9 -25.46 -1.63 4.87
N ALA A 10 -24.54 -0.70 5.07
CA ALA A 10 -24.23 0.40 4.15
C ALA A 10 -22.89 0.23 3.40
N ALA A 11 -22.22 -0.94 3.50
CA ALA A 11 -20.96 -1.17 2.80
C ALA A 11 -21.23 -1.63 1.36
N ALA A 12 -20.66 -0.93 0.37
CA ALA A 12 -20.69 -1.34 -1.03
C ALA A 12 -19.37 -2.01 -1.43
N MET A 13 -19.45 -3.14 -2.11
CA MET A 13 -18.29 -3.82 -2.70
C MET A 13 -17.74 -2.99 -3.85
N ILE A 14 -16.45 -2.71 -3.82
CA ILE A 14 -15.72 -1.93 -4.83
C ILE A 14 -14.84 -2.82 -5.68
N MET A 15 -14.18 -3.81 -5.07
CA MET A 15 -13.38 -4.82 -5.75
C MET A 15 -13.53 -6.15 -5.03
N ASP A 16 -13.73 -7.20 -5.79
CA ASP A 16 -13.59 -8.58 -5.31
C ASP A 16 -12.14 -9.07 -5.39
N ALA A 17 -11.90 -10.30 -4.94
CA ALA A 17 -10.57 -10.90 -4.92
C ALA A 17 -9.93 -11.00 -6.33
N ASP A 18 -10.74 -11.32 -7.35
CA ASP A 18 -10.27 -11.44 -8.73
C ASP A 18 -9.93 -10.08 -9.34
N GLU A 19 -10.72 -9.07 -9.05
CA GLU A 19 -10.45 -7.69 -9.48
C GLU A 19 -9.17 -7.15 -8.82
N MET A 20 -8.98 -7.42 -7.52
CA MET A 20 -7.75 -7.05 -6.81
C MET A 20 -6.53 -7.75 -7.43
N ARG A 21 -6.62 -9.05 -7.70
CA ARG A 21 -5.54 -9.82 -8.32
C ARG A 21 -5.19 -9.29 -9.72
N ARG A 22 -6.19 -9.01 -10.56
CA ARG A 22 -5.98 -8.43 -11.90
C ARG A 22 -5.33 -7.05 -11.84
N ALA A 23 -5.81 -6.18 -10.94
CA ALA A 23 -5.23 -4.85 -10.75
C ALA A 23 -3.76 -4.94 -10.32
N TRP A 24 -3.43 -5.85 -9.40
CA TRP A 24 -2.08 -6.03 -8.90
C TRP A 24 -1.13 -6.62 -9.96
N THR A 25 -1.64 -7.56 -10.78
CA THR A 25 -0.89 -8.09 -11.92
C THR A 25 -0.58 -7.01 -12.96
N ARG A 26 -1.55 -6.13 -13.25
CA ARG A 26 -1.33 -4.98 -14.14
C ARG A 26 -0.28 -4.02 -13.59
N ILE A 27 -0.34 -3.70 -12.30
CA ILE A 27 0.67 -2.87 -11.63
C ILE A 27 2.07 -3.50 -11.75
N ALA A 28 2.20 -4.82 -11.60
CA ALA A 28 3.47 -5.52 -11.77
C ALA A 28 4.08 -5.29 -13.17
N HIS A 29 3.27 -5.39 -14.22
CA HIS A 29 3.71 -5.07 -15.58
C HIS A 29 4.09 -3.61 -15.76
N GLU A 30 3.30 -2.68 -15.22
CA GLU A 30 3.57 -1.24 -15.27
C GLU A 30 4.90 -0.89 -14.55
N VAL A 31 5.17 -1.53 -13.39
CA VAL A 31 6.42 -1.37 -12.64
C VAL A 31 7.61 -1.83 -13.49
N LEU A 32 7.51 -3.02 -14.08
CA LEU A 32 8.58 -3.58 -14.92
C LEU A 32 8.84 -2.71 -16.16
N GLU A 33 7.80 -2.26 -16.83
CA GLU A 33 7.90 -1.39 -18.00
C GLU A 33 8.59 -0.06 -17.66
N LYS A 34 8.10 0.63 -16.62
CA LYS A 34 8.63 1.94 -16.22
C LYS A 34 10.08 1.88 -15.71
N ASN A 35 10.47 0.75 -15.10
CA ASN A 35 11.82 0.56 -14.58
C ASN A 35 12.76 -0.17 -15.56
N HIS A 36 12.28 -0.53 -16.74
CA HIS A 36 13.05 -1.27 -17.76
C HIS A 36 13.61 -2.59 -17.22
N GLY A 37 12.79 -3.32 -16.46
CA GLY A 37 13.15 -4.61 -15.83
C GLY A 37 13.51 -4.50 -14.35
N LEU A 38 14.27 -5.47 -13.86
CA LEU A 38 14.56 -5.69 -12.43
C LEU A 38 15.82 -5.01 -11.92
N GLN A 39 16.65 -4.43 -12.78
CA GLN A 39 17.94 -3.91 -12.36
C GLN A 39 17.75 -2.83 -11.27
N ASP A 40 18.39 -3.06 -10.12
CA ASP A 40 18.35 -2.17 -8.94
C ASP A 40 16.94 -1.92 -8.37
N LEU A 41 15.94 -2.71 -8.79
CA LEU A 41 14.58 -2.62 -8.29
C LEU A 41 14.46 -3.28 -6.91
N VAL A 42 13.83 -2.58 -5.97
CA VAL A 42 13.47 -3.09 -4.64
C VAL A 42 12.05 -2.66 -4.29
N ILE A 43 11.34 -3.48 -3.50
CA ILE A 43 9.96 -3.23 -3.12
C ILE A 43 9.89 -3.11 -1.60
N VAL A 44 9.19 -2.09 -1.10
CA VAL A 44 9.02 -1.85 0.33
C VAL A 44 7.55 -1.55 0.63
N GLY A 45 6.92 -2.38 1.44
CA GLY A 45 5.54 -2.21 1.88
C GLY A 45 5.44 -1.40 3.17
N ILE A 46 4.54 -0.43 3.22
CA ILE A 46 4.23 0.29 4.45
C ILE A 46 3.36 -0.61 5.34
N LEU A 47 3.77 -0.82 6.58
CA LEU A 47 2.98 -1.58 7.54
C LEU A 47 1.67 -0.82 7.88
N ARG A 48 0.52 -1.53 8.01
CA ARG A 48 0.40 -2.99 8.01
C ARG A 48 0.07 -3.59 6.65
N LYS A 49 -0.88 -3.03 5.91
CA LYS A 49 -1.45 -3.63 4.68
C LYS A 49 -0.54 -3.54 3.46
N GLY A 50 0.32 -2.53 3.41
CA GLY A 50 1.33 -2.44 2.37
C GLY A 50 2.33 -3.60 2.39
N GLY A 51 2.58 -4.22 3.55
CA GLY A 51 3.47 -5.40 3.66
C GLY A 51 3.02 -6.59 2.83
N PRO A 52 1.83 -7.16 3.07
CA PRO A 52 1.27 -8.24 2.23
C PRO A 52 1.16 -7.85 0.75
N LEU A 53 0.71 -6.64 0.44
CA LEU A 53 0.60 -6.16 -0.94
C LEU A 53 1.96 -6.07 -1.63
N ALA A 54 3.00 -5.60 -0.94
CA ALA A 54 4.38 -5.57 -1.46
C ALA A 54 4.90 -6.98 -1.77
N ARG A 55 4.62 -7.95 -0.89
CA ARG A 55 4.99 -9.35 -1.11
C ARG A 55 4.27 -9.93 -2.33
N ARG A 56 2.96 -9.71 -2.46
CA ARG A 56 2.19 -10.12 -3.64
C ARG A 56 2.73 -9.50 -4.94
N LEU A 57 3.17 -8.24 -4.89
CA LEU A 57 3.79 -7.56 -6.03
C LEU A 57 5.12 -8.23 -6.41
N ALA A 58 5.98 -8.48 -5.42
CA ALA A 58 7.26 -9.15 -5.60
C ALA A 58 7.10 -10.56 -6.21
N GLU A 59 6.17 -11.36 -5.65
CA GLU A 59 5.86 -12.70 -6.17
C GLU A 59 5.29 -12.68 -7.60
N THR A 60 4.49 -11.65 -7.92
CA THR A 60 3.94 -11.50 -9.27
C THR A 60 5.03 -11.12 -10.27
N ILE A 61 5.92 -10.22 -9.89
CA ILE A 61 7.09 -9.84 -10.70
C ILE A 61 8.01 -11.04 -10.89
N GLU A 62 8.29 -11.82 -9.85
CA GLU A 62 9.10 -13.04 -9.96
C GLU A 62 8.49 -14.07 -10.93
N ARG A 63 7.17 -14.24 -10.92
CA ARG A 63 6.49 -15.12 -11.89
C ARG A 63 6.62 -14.63 -13.34
N ILE A 64 6.70 -13.33 -13.55
CA ILE A 64 6.84 -12.73 -14.89
C ILE A 64 8.29 -12.82 -15.37
N GLU A 65 9.26 -12.47 -14.54
CA GLU A 65 10.66 -12.31 -14.91
C GLU A 65 11.52 -13.57 -14.63
N GLY A 66 11.00 -14.51 -13.83
CA GLY A 66 11.74 -15.70 -13.39
C GLY A 66 12.86 -15.42 -12.38
N THR A 67 12.94 -14.21 -11.86
CA THR A 67 13.98 -13.76 -10.91
C THR A 67 13.32 -13.00 -9.75
N PRO A 68 13.68 -13.33 -8.48
CA PRO A 68 13.12 -12.65 -7.33
C PRO A 68 13.57 -11.19 -7.23
N VAL A 69 12.69 -10.32 -6.77
CA VAL A 69 12.99 -8.92 -6.45
C VAL A 69 13.05 -8.76 -4.92
N PRO A 70 14.05 -8.04 -4.37
CA PRO A 70 14.13 -7.80 -2.93
C PRO A 70 12.89 -7.09 -2.43
N CYS A 71 12.28 -7.63 -1.36
CA CYS A 71 11.07 -7.12 -0.76
C CYS A 71 11.22 -6.97 0.75
N GLY A 72 10.84 -5.82 1.28
CA GLY A 72 10.87 -5.52 2.71
C GLY A 72 9.62 -4.81 3.19
N VAL A 73 9.56 -4.56 4.50
CA VAL A 73 8.48 -3.82 5.15
C VAL A 73 9.01 -2.69 6.01
N LEU A 74 8.30 -1.57 6.00
CA LEU A 74 8.65 -0.34 6.68
C LEU A 74 7.59 0.01 7.72
N ASP A 75 7.98 0.12 8.98
CA ASP A 75 7.15 0.71 10.02
C ASP A 75 7.35 2.22 10.05
N ILE A 76 6.25 2.96 9.94
CA ILE A 76 6.24 4.41 9.94
C ILE A 76 5.66 5.00 11.23
N SER A 77 5.41 4.19 12.24
CA SER A 77 4.70 4.59 13.46
C SER A 77 5.34 5.80 14.15
N LEU A 78 6.67 5.87 14.16
CA LEU A 78 7.43 6.96 14.77
C LEU A 78 7.49 8.25 13.93
N TYR A 79 7.08 8.19 12.66
CA TYR A 79 7.17 9.31 11.69
C TYR A 79 5.82 9.96 11.38
N ARG A 80 4.74 9.40 11.95
CA ARG A 80 3.38 9.95 11.78
C ARG A 80 3.22 11.22 12.59
N ASP A 81 2.41 12.16 12.08
CA ASP A 81 2.10 13.45 12.71
C ASP A 81 0.75 13.45 13.46
N ASP A 82 0.02 12.33 13.44
CA ASP A 82 -1.30 12.17 14.08
C ASP A 82 -1.24 11.46 15.46
N PHE A 83 -0.11 11.56 16.18
CA PHE A 83 0.12 10.94 17.50
C PHE A 83 -0.92 11.29 18.57
N ARG A 84 -1.67 12.36 18.40
CA ARG A 84 -2.65 12.79 19.40
C ARG A 84 -3.93 11.96 19.41
N THR A 85 -4.20 11.22 18.35
CA THR A 85 -5.43 10.46 18.14
C THR A 85 -5.22 8.95 18.02
N TYR A 86 -3.99 8.50 17.93
CA TYR A 86 -3.66 7.10 17.68
C TYR A 86 -2.52 6.63 18.58
N GLN A 87 -2.77 5.56 19.36
CA GLN A 87 -1.66 4.84 20.02
C GLN A 87 -0.98 3.98 18.97
N PRO A 88 0.29 4.24 18.61
CA PRO A 88 0.97 3.48 17.59
C PRO A 88 1.24 2.06 18.10
N HIS A 89 0.71 1.05 17.42
CA HIS A 89 1.30 -0.28 17.48
C HIS A 89 2.63 -0.21 16.71
N VAL A 90 3.72 -0.11 17.45
CA VAL A 90 5.07 -0.13 16.87
C VAL A 90 5.29 -1.53 16.28
N GLY A 91 5.39 -1.61 14.97
CA GLY A 91 5.82 -2.79 14.25
C GLY A 91 7.35 -2.87 14.20
N THR A 92 7.86 -3.70 13.34
CA THR A 92 9.31 -3.80 13.11
C THR A 92 9.61 -3.60 11.63
N THR A 93 10.42 -2.60 11.31
CA THR A 93 10.99 -2.44 9.97
C THR A 93 11.91 -3.63 9.67
N GLN A 94 11.68 -4.27 8.52
CA GLN A 94 12.46 -5.38 8.01
C GLN A 94 12.81 -5.11 6.55
N ILE A 95 13.94 -4.47 6.31
CA ILE A 95 14.51 -4.21 4.98
C ILE A 95 15.92 -4.83 4.99
N PRO A 96 16.05 -6.14 4.68
CA PRO A 96 17.32 -6.88 4.81
C PRO A 96 18.25 -6.65 3.60
N PHE A 97 18.16 -5.49 2.96
CA PHE A 97 18.98 -5.11 1.80
C PHE A 97 19.26 -3.60 1.85
N ASP A 98 20.31 -3.19 1.17
CA ASP A 98 20.64 -1.78 1.00
C ASP A 98 19.70 -1.11 -0.01
N ILE A 99 19.18 0.07 0.33
CA ILE A 99 18.33 0.89 -0.53
C ILE A 99 19.10 2.01 -1.21
N GLU A 100 20.36 2.24 -0.85
CA GLU A 100 21.19 3.31 -1.42
C GLU A 100 21.32 3.14 -2.94
N GLY A 101 20.99 4.22 -3.67
CA GLY A 101 21.06 4.23 -5.12
C GLY A 101 20.05 3.32 -5.86
N ARG A 102 19.15 2.64 -5.13
CA ARG A 102 18.17 1.70 -5.72
C ARG A 102 16.95 2.43 -6.28
N ARG A 103 16.22 1.73 -7.16
CA ARG A 103 14.87 2.11 -7.59
C ARG A 103 13.87 1.46 -6.64
N LEU A 104 13.29 2.24 -5.76
CA LEU A 104 12.41 1.75 -4.71
C LEU A 104 10.94 1.96 -5.08
N VAL A 105 10.14 0.89 -5.07
CA VAL A 105 8.68 0.97 -5.15
C VAL A 105 8.12 0.84 -3.75
N LEU A 106 7.57 1.93 -3.24
CA LEU A 106 6.85 1.97 -1.98
C LEU A 106 5.41 1.52 -2.21
N VAL A 107 4.90 0.65 -1.35
CA VAL A 107 3.58 0.00 -1.53
C VAL A 107 2.68 0.30 -0.34
N ASP A 108 1.45 0.72 -0.62
CA ASP A 108 0.39 0.91 0.38
C ASP A 108 -0.97 0.42 -0.16
N ASP A 109 -1.98 0.32 0.70
CA ASP A 109 -3.33 -0.11 0.30
C ASP A 109 -4.16 1.05 -0.29
N VAL A 110 -4.23 2.18 0.40
CA VAL A 110 -5.07 3.33 0.02
C VAL A 110 -4.31 4.64 0.05
N ALA A 111 -4.29 5.35 -1.08
CA ALA A 111 -3.84 6.73 -1.10
C ALA A 111 -5.00 7.67 -0.75
N PHE A 112 -4.79 8.51 0.25
CA PHE A 112 -5.75 9.50 0.73
C PHE A 112 -5.11 10.90 0.79
N THR A 113 -4.78 11.40 1.98
CA THR A 113 -4.23 12.74 2.17
C THR A 113 -2.75 12.88 1.74
N GLY A 114 -2.01 11.78 1.69
CA GLY A 114 -0.57 11.72 1.46
C GLY A 114 0.28 11.71 2.74
N ARG A 115 -0.33 11.81 3.92
CA ARG A 115 0.40 11.86 5.20
C ARG A 115 1.14 10.56 5.52
N THR A 116 0.55 9.41 5.22
CA THR A 116 1.19 8.09 5.36
C THR A 116 2.46 8.02 4.51
N VAL A 117 2.38 8.41 3.25
CA VAL A 117 3.52 8.39 2.32
C VAL A 117 4.60 9.40 2.75
N ARG A 118 4.22 10.59 3.22
CA ARG A 118 5.18 11.55 3.78
C ARG A 118 5.97 10.94 4.94
N ALA A 119 5.27 10.27 5.86
CA ALA A 119 5.91 9.58 6.99
C ALA A 119 6.87 8.48 6.51
N ALA A 120 6.47 7.70 5.50
CA ALA A 120 7.30 6.66 4.90
C ALA A 120 8.56 7.25 4.23
N LEU A 121 8.42 8.34 3.49
CA LEU A 121 9.57 9.03 2.89
C LEU A 121 10.55 9.55 3.96
N ALA A 122 10.05 10.08 5.08
CA ALA A 122 10.89 10.50 6.20
C ALA A 122 11.64 9.31 6.83
N ALA A 123 10.95 8.18 7.04
CA ALA A 123 11.57 6.97 7.58
C ALA A 123 12.65 6.39 6.65
N LEU A 124 12.45 6.44 5.34
CA LEU A 124 13.43 5.96 4.37
C LEU A 124 14.73 6.75 4.41
N VAL A 125 14.69 8.05 4.72
CA VAL A 125 15.91 8.90 4.83
C VAL A 125 16.88 8.37 5.88
N ASP A 126 16.37 7.78 6.97
CA ASP A 126 17.21 7.20 8.02
C ASP A 126 17.85 5.85 7.62
N LEU A 127 17.35 5.24 6.55
CA LEU A 127 17.80 3.92 6.07
C LEU A 127 18.74 4.01 4.85
N GLY A 128 18.72 5.12 4.13
CA GLY A 128 19.51 5.31 2.93
C GLY A 128 18.83 6.26 1.95
N ARG A 129 19.48 6.47 0.79
CA ARG A 129 19.00 7.37 -0.26
C ARG A 129 18.75 6.59 -1.56
N PRO A 130 17.51 6.15 -1.82
CA PRO A 130 17.15 5.59 -3.11
C PRO A 130 17.42 6.59 -4.26
N ALA A 131 17.82 6.10 -5.42
CA ALA A 131 17.95 6.93 -6.62
C ALA A 131 16.60 7.47 -7.08
N VAL A 132 15.56 6.62 -6.95
CA VAL A 132 14.16 6.94 -7.28
C VAL A 132 13.26 6.25 -6.27
N THR A 133 12.24 6.96 -5.79
CA THR A 133 11.14 6.36 -5.03
C THR A 133 9.84 6.54 -5.81
N GLN A 134 9.17 5.44 -6.09
CA GLN A 134 7.87 5.36 -6.76
C GLN A 134 6.84 4.86 -5.77
N LEU A 135 5.56 5.18 -5.98
CA LEU A 135 4.47 4.79 -5.10
C LEU A 135 3.45 3.94 -5.85
N ALA A 136 3.16 2.75 -5.34
CA ALA A 136 2.10 1.87 -5.80
C ALA A 136 1.02 1.74 -4.73
N VAL A 137 -0.25 1.91 -5.10
CA VAL A 137 -1.40 1.73 -4.20
C VAL A 137 -2.50 0.91 -4.89
N LEU A 138 -3.24 0.15 -4.08
CA LEU A 138 -4.39 -0.59 -4.61
C LEU A 138 -5.54 0.35 -4.98
N VAL A 139 -5.82 1.33 -4.12
CA VAL A 139 -6.88 2.31 -4.33
C VAL A 139 -6.38 3.73 -4.13
N ASP A 140 -6.71 4.61 -5.06
CA ASP A 140 -6.58 6.06 -4.87
C ASP A 140 -7.97 6.68 -4.71
N ARG A 141 -8.25 7.22 -3.51
CA ARG A 141 -9.55 7.82 -3.19
C ARG A 141 -9.59 9.35 -3.29
N GLY A 142 -8.49 9.98 -3.69
CA GLY A 142 -8.39 11.44 -3.76
C GLY A 142 -8.21 12.12 -2.41
N HIS A 143 -8.60 13.38 -2.30
CA HIS A 143 -8.54 14.24 -1.10
C HIS A 143 -7.13 14.52 -0.56
N ARG A 144 -6.18 14.78 -1.47
CA ARG A 144 -4.80 15.11 -1.08
C ARG A 144 -4.74 16.38 -0.24
N GLU A 145 -3.93 16.32 0.81
CA GLU A 145 -3.48 17.48 1.59
C GLU A 145 -2.01 17.80 1.33
N LEU A 146 -1.27 16.86 0.72
CA LEU A 146 0.13 17.00 0.34
C LEU A 146 0.28 16.73 -1.17
N PRO A 147 1.28 17.32 -1.85
CA PRO A 147 1.51 17.16 -3.29
C PRO A 147 2.15 15.81 -3.63
N ILE A 148 1.53 14.72 -3.19
CA ILE A 148 1.99 13.33 -3.37
C ILE A 148 0.99 12.61 -4.25
N ARG A 149 1.48 11.97 -5.32
CA ARG A 149 0.70 11.22 -6.27
C ARG A 149 1.27 9.81 -6.43
N PRO A 150 0.43 8.75 -6.41
CA PRO A 150 0.89 7.42 -6.78
C PRO A 150 1.33 7.35 -8.24
N ASP A 151 2.38 6.59 -8.50
CA ASP A 151 2.86 6.25 -9.84
C ASP A 151 2.03 5.13 -10.45
N TYR A 152 1.55 4.22 -9.61
CA TYR A 152 0.78 3.04 -9.98
C TYR A 152 -0.46 2.93 -9.12
N VAL A 153 -1.62 2.78 -9.75
CA VAL A 153 -2.92 2.76 -9.06
C VAL A 153 -3.74 1.57 -9.54
N GLY A 154 -4.17 0.72 -8.62
CA GLY A 154 -5.07 -0.39 -8.93
C GLY A 154 -6.44 0.10 -9.40
N LYS A 155 -7.06 0.97 -8.61
CA LYS A 155 -8.37 1.58 -8.93
C LYS A 155 -8.43 3.02 -8.43
N ASN A 156 -8.81 3.93 -9.31
CA ASN A 156 -9.19 5.29 -8.91
C ASN A 156 -10.65 5.25 -8.45
N LEU A 157 -10.89 5.66 -7.21
CA LEU A 157 -12.20 5.66 -6.57
C LEU A 157 -12.49 7.04 -5.97
N PRO A 158 -13.05 7.97 -6.72
CA PRO A 158 -13.51 9.24 -6.17
C PRO A 158 -14.52 9.00 -5.05
N THR A 159 -14.26 9.55 -3.87
CA THR A 159 -15.07 9.36 -2.68
C THR A 159 -15.52 10.70 -2.10
N GLY A 160 -16.59 10.69 -1.32
CA GLY A 160 -16.91 11.79 -0.41
C GLY A 160 -15.94 11.82 0.78
N ARG A 161 -15.77 12.98 1.42
CA ARG A 161 -14.89 13.11 2.59
C ARG A 161 -15.32 12.23 3.76
N ARG A 162 -16.64 11.99 3.90
CA ARG A 162 -17.25 11.16 4.94
C ARG A 162 -17.40 9.68 4.55
N GLU A 163 -16.92 9.30 3.40
CA GLU A 163 -16.85 7.90 3.00
C GLU A 163 -15.53 7.31 3.43
N PHE A 164 -15.52 6.05 3.78
CA PHE A 164 -14.34 5.32 4.24
C PHE A 164 -14.08 4.10 3.34
N VAL A 165 -12.89 4.00 2.79
CA VAL A 165 -12.46 2.85 1.98
C VAL A 165 -11.71 1.87 2.87
N LYS A 166 -12.17 0.61 2.93
CA LYS A 166 -11.52 -0.48 3.65
C LYS A 166 -11.03 -1.53 2.65
N VAL A 167 -9.74 -1.76 2.65
CA VAL A 167 -9.11 -2.91 1.97
C VAL A 167 -9.02 -4.05 2.97
N CYS A 168 -9.57 -5.21 2.64
CA CYS A 168 -9.39 -6.45 3.36
C CYS A 168 -8.42 -7.33 2.58
N LEU A 169 -7.50 -7.97 3.29
CA LEU A 169 -6.48 -8.86 2.73
C LEU A 169 -6.58 -10.22 3.44
N SER A 170 -6.54 -11.30 2.67
CA SER A 170 -6.66 -12.66 3.20
C SER A 170 -5.65 -12.97 4.30
N GLU A 171 -4.44 -12.39 4.24
CA GLU A 171 -3.39 -12.57 5.23
C GLU A 171 -3.69 -11.92 6.59
N LEU A 172 -4.53 -10.89 6.62
CA LEU A 172 -4.85 -10.10 7.83
C LEU A 172 -6.32 -10.19 8.23
N ASP A 173 -7.21 -10.26 7.25
CA ASP A 173 -8.66 -10.13 7.44
C ASP A 173 -9.41 -11.41 7.05
N GLY A 174 -8.70 -12.45 6.53
CA GLY A 174 -9.26 -13.73 6.12
C GLY A 174 -9.94 -13.75 4.74
N GLU A 175 -10.06 -12.61 4.08
CA GLU A 175 -10.65 -12.48 2.74
C GLU A 175 -10.05 -11.29 1.98
N ASP A 176 -10.10 -11.36 0.65
CA ASP A 176 -9.68 -10.27 -0.24
C ASP A 176 -10.89 -9.53 -0.77
N LYS A 177 -11.02 -8.26 -0.40
CA LYS A 177 -12.03 -7.35 -0.96
C LYS A 177 -11.70 -5.88 -0.67
N VAL A 178 -12.27 -4.99 -1.46
CA VAL A 178 -12.33 -3.55 -1.16
C VAL A 178 -13.78 -3.16 -1.00
N VAL A 179 -14.09 -2.50 0.09
CA VAL A 179 -15.43 -1.98 0.37
C VAL A 179 -15.38 -0.49 0.70
N ILE A 180 -16.46 0.21 0.40
CA ILE A 180 -16.68 1.59 0.82
C ILE A 180 -17.82 1.63 1.84
N HIS A 181 -17.61 2.32 2.92
CA HIS A 181 -18.61 2.60 3.95
C HIS A 181 -18.99 4.07 3.91
N LYS A 182 -20.26 4.36 4.09
CA LYS A 182 -20.71 5.72 4.42
C LYS A 182 -20.72 5.87 5.93
N GLU A 183 -20.17 6.97 6.42
CA GLU A 183 -20.34 7.31 7.83
C GLU A 183 -21.84 7.45 8.11
N ALA A 184 -22.35 6.70 9.10
CA ALA A 184 -23.73 6.85 9.53
C ALA A 184 -23.90 8.30 10.00
N GLY A 185 -24.78 9.04 9.34
CA GLY A 185 -25.09 10.41 9.72
C GLY A 185 -25.61 10.44 11.17
N VAL A 186 -24.99 11.24 12.02
CA VAL A 186 -25.54 11.67 13.31
C VAL A 186 -26.65 12.66 13.08
#